data_708883e85fa716c9e6a49a924ef639ba
#
_entry.id   708883e85fa716c9e6a49a924ef639ba
#
_cell.length_a   1.000
_cell.length_b   1.000
_cell.length_c   1.000
_cell.angle_alpha   90.00
_cell.angle_beta   90.00
_cell.angle_gamma   90.00
#
_symmetry.space_group_name_H-M   'P 1'
#
loop_
_entity.id
_entity.type
_entity.pdbx_description
1 polymer ?
#
loop_
_entity_poly.entity_id
_entity_poly.type
_entity_poly.pdbx_seq_one_letter_code
_entity_poly.pdbx_strand_id
1 'polypeptide(L)'
;MTKVNFYDSIDDSMLKFAVIIAKHNGKWVFCKHRERSTWEVPGGHREQGEDILETAKRELYEETGAINFEINPICIYSVTAPDNFDGKETFGKLFFAEIHTFEKDLHSEIEKIAIMNELPLNWTYPEIQPRLLEEARQRGFLPKKDEIKWLFFDVGSTLVQIPAHLTTHSAKS
;
A
#
# COMPACT_ATOMS: atom_id res chain seq x y z
N MET A 1 19.78 7.86 9.38
CA MET A 1 18.88 8.22 8.25
C MET A 1 18.42 6.94 7.58
N THR A 2 17.12 6.74 7.48
CA THR A 2 16.52 5.57 6.85
C THR A 2 16.72 5.62 5.33
N LYS A 3 17.21 4.52 4.75
CA LYS A 3 17.33 4.34 3.30
C LYS A 3 16.35 3.25 2.86
N VAL A 4 15.69 3.50 1.73
CA VAL A 4 14.83 2.52 1.06
C VAL A 4 15.30 2.42 -0.39
N ASN A 5 15.65 1.22 -0.83
CA ASN A 5 16.03 0.93 -2.21
C ASN A 5 15.05 -0.07 -2.84
N PHE A 6 15.02 -0.14 -4.17
CA PHE A 6 14.13 -1.01 -4.92
C PHE A 6 14.88 -1.84 -5.93
N TYR A 7 14.42 -3.09 -6.13
CA TYR A 7 15.06 -4.09 -6.98
C TYR A 7 14.01 -4.88 -7.75
N ASP A 8 14.38 -5.39 -8.90
CA ASP A 8 13.52 -6.27 -9.70
C ASP A 8 13.66 -7.73 -9.29
N SER A 9 14.85 -8.13 -8.85
CA SER A 9 15.14 -9.49 -8.41
C SER A 9 16.23 -9.53 -7.33
N ILE A 10 16.15 -10.54 -6.47
CA ILE A 10 17.15 -10.88 -5.47
C ILE A 10 17.02 -12.37 -5.14
N ASP A 11 18.02 -12.94 -4.47
CA ASP A 11 17.90 -14.30 -3.94
C ASP A 11 16.73 -14.39 -2.93
N ASP A 12 15.80 -15.33 -3.16
CA ASP A 12 14.59 -15.48 -2.33
C ASP A 12 14.90 -15.71 -0.85
N SER A 13 16.02 -16.35 -0.54
CA SER A 13 16.46 -16.60 0.84
C SER A 13 16.73 -15.32 1.63
N MET A 14 16.96 -14.20 0.96
CA MET A 14 17.20 -12.89 1.58
C MET A 14 15.90 -12.17 1.96
N LEU A 15 14.75 -12.57 1.40
CA LEU A 15 13.47 -11.96 1.68
C LEU A 15 12.99 -12.29 3.10
N LYS A 16 12.78 -11.26 3.93
CA LYS A 16 12.38 -11.38 5.34
C LYS A 16 10.96 -10.89 5.60
N PHE A 17 10.41 -10.05 4.73
CA PHE A 17 9.12 -9.39 4.92
C PHE A 17 8.28 -9.45 3.65
N ALA A 18 6.97 -9.52 3.84
CA ALA A 18 5.99 -9.17 2.82
C ALA A 18 5.22 -7.93 3.26
N VAL A 19 5.05 -6.97 2.36
CA VAL A 19 4.23 -5.77 2.58
C VAL A 19 3.25 -5.62 1.45
N ILE A 20 2.00 -5.32 1.77
CA ILE A 20 0.90 -5.34 0.82
C ILE A 20 0.21 -3.97 0.76
N ILE A 21 0.26 -3.31 -0.37
CA ILE A 21 -0.60 -2.16 -0.65
C ILE A 21 -1.97 -2.72 -1.02
N ALA A 22 -2.96 -2.51 -0.15
CA ALA A 22 -4.28 -3.09 -0.28
C ALA A 22 -5.34 -2.04 -0.60
N LYS A 23 -6.27 -2.41 -1.49
CA LYS A 23 -7.47 -1.66 -1.81
C LYS A 23 -8.72 -2.50 -1.72
N HIS A 24 -9.85 -1.82 -1.50
CA HIS A 24 -11.19 -2.39 -1.55
C HIS A 24 -12.13 -1.37 -2.21
N ASN A 25 -12.73 -1.73 -3.33
CA ASN A 25 -13.61 -0.84 -4.11
C ASN A 25 -12.99 0.53 -4.38
N GLY A 26 -11.71 0.56 -4.80
CA GLY A 26 -10.95 1.77 -5.10
C GLY A 26 -10.43 2.56 -3.90
N LYS A 27 -10.80 2.19 -2.68
CA LYS A 27 -10.35 2.83 -1.43
C LYS A 27 -9.16 2.10 -0.84
N TRP A 28 -8.34 2.82 -0.09
CA TRP A 28 -7.20 2.28 0.63
C TRP A 28 -7.63 1.45 1.84
N VAL A 29 -6.94 0.35 2.09
CA VAL A 29 -7.11 -0.46 3.29
C VAL A 29 -5.85 -0.36 4.13
N PHE A 30 -6.01 0.15 5.36
CA PHE A 30 -4.96 0.26 6.36
C PHE A 30 -5.35 -0.50 7.61
N CYS A 31 -4.34 -0.96 8.34
CA CYS A 31 -4.52 -1.59 9.65
C CYS A 31 -3.89 -0.74 10.75
N LYS A 32 -4.39 -0.93 11.96
CA LYS A 32 -3.89 -0.29 13.17
C LYS A 32 -3.74 -1.31 14.28
N HIS A 33 -2.53 -1.51 14.76
CA HIS A 33 -2.25 -2.35 15.91
C HIS A 33 -2.84 -1.76 17.21
N ARG A 34 -3.23 -2.63 18.15
CA ARG A 34 -3.84 -2.25 19.43
C ARG A 34 -2.98 -1.30 20.26
N GLU A 35 -1.66 -1.46 20.18
CA GLU A 35 -0.70 -0.67 20.95
C GLU A 35 -0.29 0.64 20.26
N ARG A 36 -0.83 0.93 19.05
CA ARG A 36 -0.43 2.10 18.24
C ARG A 36 -1.62 3.00 17.92
N SER A 37 -1.33 4.29 17.79
CA SER A 37 -2.29 5.28 17.29
C SER A 37 -2.11 5.60 15.79
N THR A 38 -1.19 4.92 15.15
CA THR A 38 -0.76 5.14 13.75
C THR A 38 -1.26 4.06 12.82
N TRP A 39 -1.31 4.37 11.54
CA TRP A 39 -1.77 3.50 10.48
C TRP A 39 -0.62 2.92 9.68
N GLU A 40 -0.81 1.72 9.16
CA GLU A 40 0.16 1.05 8.31
C GLU A 40 -0.53 0.22 7.21
N VAL A 41 0.19 -0.05 6.13
CA VAL A 41 -0.22 -1.07 5.16
C VAL A 41 0.02 -2.45 5.75
N PRO A 42 -0.82 -3.45 5.44
CA PRO A 42 -0.65 -4.81 5.93
C PRO A 42 0.73 -5.38 5.56
N GLY A 43 1.29 -6.17 6.47
CA GLY A 43 2.54 -6.88 6.20
C GLY A 43 3.27 -7.33 7.44
N GLY A 44 4.15 -8.30 7.26
CA GLY A 44 4.91 -8.86 8.37
C GLY A 44 6.05 -9.77 7.96
N HIS A 45 6.57 -10.49 8.93
CA HIS A 45 7.74 -11.34 8.78
C HIS A 45 7.40 -12.67 8.10
N ARG A 46 8.32 -13.11 7.25
CA ARG A 46 8.29 -14.44 6.67
C ARG A 46 8.55 -15.49 7.75
N GLU A 47 7.66 -16.44 7.87
CA GLU A 47 7.83 -17.59 8.77
C GLU A 47 8.70 -18.68 8.15
N GLN A 48 9.20 -19.56 9.00
CA GLN A 48 10.05 -20.67 8.55
C GLN A 48 9.23 -21.63 7.65
N GLY A 49 9.70 -21.83 6.44
CA GLY A 49 9.07 -22.75 5.48
C GLY A 49 8.05 -22.10 4.55
N GLU A 50 7.68 -20.84 4.77
CA GLU A 50 6.81 -20.10 3.85
C GLU A 50 7.57 -19.64 2.60
N ASP A 51 6.90 -19.63 1.47
CA ASP A 51 7.32 -18.73 0.41
C ASP A 51 6.80 -17.31 0.67
N ILE A 52 7.40 -16.32 0.02
CA ILE A 52 7.09 -14.91 0.32
C ILE A 52 5.67 -14.50 -0.11
N LEU A 53 5.04 -15.20 -1.06
CA LEU A 53 3.65 -14.98 -1.44
C LEU A 53 2.70 -15.57 -0.39
N GLU A 54 3.04 -16.71 0.20
CA GLU A 54 2.28 -17.28 1.32
C GLU A 54 2.32 -16.34 2.52
N THR A 55 3.50 -15.80 2.85
CA THR A 55 3.63 -14.74 3.86
C THR A 55 2.69 -13.58 3.57
N ALA A 56 2.70 -13.06 2.35
CA ALA A 56 1.85 -11.93 1.97
C ALA A 56 0.35 -12.23 2.12
N LYS A 57 -0.09 -13.43 1.75
CA LYS A 57 -1.49 -13.85 1.89
C LYS A 57 -1.90 -14.02 3.35
N ARG A 58 -1.04 -14.63 4.16
CA ARG A 58 -1.27 -14.81 5.59
C ARG A 58 -1.38 -13.46 6.30
N GLU A 59 -0.41 -12.58 6.10
CA GLU A 59 -0.41 -11.24 6.71
C GLU A 59 -1.62 -10.41 6.27
N LEU A 60 -1.99 -10.46 4.99
CA LEU A 60 -3.17 -9.76 4.50
C LEU A 60 -4.44 -10.25 5.19
N TYR A 61 -4.58 -11.57 5.37
CA TYR A 61 -5.71 -12.15 6.09
C TYR A 61 -5.67 -11.78 7.59
N GLU A 62 -4.55 -11.99 8.27
CA GLU A 62 -4.42 -11.76 9.71
C GLU A 62 -4.63 -10.30 10.10
N GLU A 63 -4.14 -9.36 9.28
CA GLU A 63 -4.19 -7.94 9.58
C GLU A 63 -5.41 -7.21 9.02
N THR A 64 -6.12 -7.78 8.06
CA THR A 64 -7.30 -7.13 7.47
C THR A 64 -8.58 -7.96 7.52
N GLY A 65 -8.49 -9.26 7.75
CA GLY A 65 -9.62 -10.17 7.62
C GLY A 65 -10.01 -10.44 6.16
N ALA A 66 -9.13 -10.16 5.20
CA ALA A 66 -9.41 -10.37 3.78
C ALA A 66 -9.58 -11.86 3.46
N ILE A 67 -10.76 -12.25 2.93
CA ILE A 67 -11.07 -13.65 2.57
C ILE A 67 -10.90 -13.87 1.08
N ASN A 68 -11.47 -12.99 0.27
CA ASN A 68 -11.39 -13.07 -1.18
C ASN A 68 -10.67 -11.84 -1.72
N PHE A 69 -9.57 -12.06 -2.41
CA PHE A 69 -8.70 -11.01 -2.94
C PHE A 69 -7.85 -11.49 -4.11
N GLU A 70 -7.42 -10.56 -4.92
CA GLU A 70 -6.37 -10.74 -5.91
C GLU A 70 -5.09 -10.10 -5.39
N ILE A 71 -3.94 -10.79 -5.50
CA ILE A 71 -2.65 -10.29 -5.03
C ILE A 71 -1.58 -10.49 -6.10
N ASN A 72 -0.83 -9.42 -6.37
CA ASN A 72 0.19 -9.38 -7.40
C ASN A 72 1.49 -8.80 -6.85
N PRO A 73 2.67 -9.37 -7.19
CA PRO A 73 3.95 -8.81 -6.79
C PRO A 73 4.24 -7.52 -7.57
N ILE A 74 4.82 -6.53 -6.88
CA ILE A 74 5.28 -5.27 -7.47
C ILE A 74 6.78 -5.28 -7.69
N CYS A 75 7.54 -5.39 -6.61
CA CYS A 75 9.00 -5.36 -6.61
C CYS A 75 9.57 -5.86 -5.29
N ILE A 76 10.88 -5.93 -5.23
CA ILE A 76 11.63 -6.10 -3.99
C ILE A 76 12.05 -4.73 -3.49
N TYR A 77 12.04 -4.54 -2.19
CA TYR A 77 12.59 -3.36 -1.54
C TYR A 77 13.56 -3.75 -0.43
N SER A 78 14.44 -2.83 -0.07
CA SER A 78 15.26 -2.96 1.12
C SER A 78 15.12 -1.75 2.04
N VAL A 79 15.35 -1.98 3.31
CA VAL A 79 15.42 -0.93 4.32
C VAL A 79 16.73 -1.07 5.06
N THR A 80 17.41 0.07 5.20
CA THR A 80 18.55 0.23 6.12
C THR A 80 18.22 1.37 7.07
N ALA A 81 18.14 1.09 8.36
CA ALA A 81 17.86 2.09 9.39
C ALA A 81 18.77 1.84 10.60
N PRO A 82 19.29 2.92 11.25
CA PRO A 82 20.22 2.79 12.37
C PRO A 82 19.67 1.97 13.55
N ASP A 83 18.36 2.10 13.77
CA ASP A 83 17.64 1.50 14.91
C ASP A 83 16.92 0.19 14.55
N ASN A 84 17.18 -0.35 13.35
CA ASN A 84 16.55 -1.57 12.87
C ASN A 84 17.60 -2.55 12.35
N PHE A 85 17.54 -3.81 12.83
CA PHE A 85 18.45 -4.91 12.44
C PHE A 85 19.94 -4.56 12.51
N ASP A 86 20.38 -3.89 13.56
CA ASP A 86 21.77 -3.43 13.75
C ASP A 86 22.29 -2.54 12.61
N GLY A 87 21.42 -1.78 11.96
CA GLY A 87 21.77 -0.95 10.82
C GLY A 87 22.07 -1.73 9.53
N LYS A 88 21.76 -3.02 9.50
CA LYS A 88 21.94 -3.86 8.31
C LYS A 88 20.81 -3.67 7.32
N GLU A 89 21.14 -3.81 6.04
CA GLU A 89 20.14 -3.83 4.98
C GLU A 89 19.29 -5.10 5.08
N THR A 90 17.97 -4.93 5.13
CA THR A 90 17.00 -6.03 5.17
C THR A 90 16.04 -5.92 4.02
N PHE A 91 15.64 -7.06 3.47
CA PHE A 91 14.88 -7.14 2.21
C PHE A 91 13.47 -7.65 2.44
N GLY A 92 12.54 -7.02 1.73
CA GLY A 92 11.15 -7.42 1.68
C GLY A 92 10.62 -7.42 0.25
N LYS A 93 9.47 -8.05 0.07
CA LYS A 93 8.73 -8.01 -1.19
C LYS A 93 7.45 -7.22 -1.06
N LEU A 94 7.26 -6.30 -1.99
CA LEU A 94 6.08 -5.44 -2.06
C LEU A 94 5.05 -6.08 -2.99
N PHE A 95 3.80 -6.11 -2.52
CA PHE A 95 2.65 -6.61 -3.27
C PHE A 95 1.57 -5.55 -3.37
N PHE A 96 0.70 -5.72 -4.35
CA PHE A 96 -0.58 -5.03 -4.47
C PHE A 96 -1.71 -6.05 -4.34
N ALA A 97 -2.73 -5.71 -3.54
CA ALA A 97 -3.93 -6.53 -3.41
C ALA A 97 -5.21 -5.71 -3.64
N GLU A 98 -6.14 -6.29 -4.39
CA GLU A 98 -7.53 -5.84 -4.42
C GLU A 98 -8.35 -6.82 -3.60
N ILE A 99 -8.95 -6.33 -2.51
CA ILE A 99 -9.76 -7.14 -1.59
C ILE A 99 -11.22 -7.04 -2.00
N HIS A 100 -11.89 -8.18 -2.14
CA HIS A 100 -13.30 -8.26 -2.50
C HIS A 100 -14.20 -8.45 -1.29
N THR A 101 -13.80 -9.31 -0.33
CA THR A 101 -14.58 -9.58 0.88
C THR A 101 -13.69 -9.71 2.10
N PHE A 102 -14.27 -9.35 3.26
CA PHE A 102 -13.64 -9.44 4.57
C PHE A 102 -14.43 -10.40 5.48
N GLU A 103 -13.74 -10.95 6.46
CA GLU A 103 -14.40 -11.57 7.62
C GLU A 103 -15.08 -10.51 8.49
N LYS A 104 -16.03 -10.93 9.31
CA LYS A 104 -16.73 -10.03 10.22
C LYS A 104 -15.87 -9.60 11.41
N ASP A 105 -15.04 -10.50 11.89
CA ASP A 105 -14.22 -10.30 13.09
C ASP A 105 -12.75 -10.26 12.72
N LEU A 106 -12.04 -9.27 13.24
CA LEU A 106 -10.59 -9.15 13.09
C LEU A 106 -9.88 -10.06 14.10
N HIS A 107 -8.78 -10.65 13.69
CA HIS A 107 -7.95 -11.54 14.48
C HIS A 107 -6.66 -10.86 14.92
N SER A 108 -5.95 -11.52 15.85
CA SER A 108 -4.58 -11.17 16.25
C SER A 108 -4.41 -9.81 16.93
N GLU A 109 -3.34 -9.11 16.60
CA GLU A 109 -2.89 -7.86 17.23
C GLU A 109 -3.59 -6.62 16.66
N ILE A 110 -4.41 -6.79 15.64
CA ILE A 110 -5.08 -5.66 14.97
C ILE A 110 -6.29 -5.20 15.77
N GLU A 111 -6.33 -3.92 16.08
CA GLU A 111 -7.50 -3.29 16.72
C GLU A 111 -8.60 -3.04 15.71
N LYS A 112 -8.23 -2.52 14.56
CA LYS A 112 -9.17 -2.22 13.48
C LYS A 112 -8.49 -2.02 12.13
N ILE A 113 -9.28 -2.19 11.09
CA ILE A 113 -8.96 -1.72 9.75
C ILE A 113 -9.68 -0.40 9.46
N ALA A 114 -9.13 0.37 8.53
CA ALA A 114 -9.80 1.54 7.97
C ALA A 114 -9.80 1.45 6.45
N ILE A 115 -10.96 1.73 5.87
CA ILE A 115 -11.16 1.86 4.43
C ILE A 115 -11.28 3.35 4.14
N MET A 116 -10.22 3.93 3.55
CA MET A 116 -10.06 5.38 3.42
C MET A 116 -10.01 5.79 1.95
N ASN A 117 -10.55 6.97 1.64
CA ASN A 117 -10.40 7.58 0.31
C ASN A 117 -8.99 8.16 0.12
N GLU A 118 -8.38 8.66 1.21
CA GLU A 118 -7.08 9.32 1.21
C GLU A 118 -6.06 8.56 2.06
N LEU A 119 -4.79 8.88 1.86
CA LEU A 119 -3.70 8.32 2.65
C LEU A 119 -3.71 8.90 4.07
N PRO A 120 -3.33 8.12 5.09
CA PRO A 120 -3.26 8.61 6.45
C PRO A 120 -2.16 9.65 6.61
N LEU A 121 -2.33 10.58 7.53
CA LEU A 121 -1.31 11.56 7.89
C LEU A 121 -0.33 11.01 8.95
N ASN A 122 -0.80 10.08 9.78
CA ASN A 122 -0.05 9.50 10.90
C ASN A 122 0.35 8.04 10.58
N TRP A 123 1.44 7.90 9.86
CA TRP A 123 2.02 6.61 9.51
C TRP A 123 2.80 5.99 10.66
N THR A 124 2.73 4.65 10.80
CA THR A 124 3.63 3.90 11.68
C THR A 124 5.08 3.96 11.17
N TYR A 125 5.25 3.91 9.85
CA TYR A 125 6.56 3.96 9.19
C TYR A 125 6.64 5.10 8.17
N PRO A 126 6.72 6.36 8.62
CA PRO A 126 6.60 7.54 7.75
C PRO A 126 7.76 7.70 6.75
N GLU A 127 8.94 7.15 7.05
CA GLU A 127 10.09 7.19 6.14
C GLU A 127 10.11 6.04 5.12
N ILE A 128 9.26 5.02 5.30
CA ILE A 128 9.27 3.79 4.49
C ILE A 128 7.99 3.69 3.63
N GLN A 129 6.83 3.60 4.26
CA GLN A 129 5.59 3.23 3.57
C GLN A 129 5.16 4.23 2.48
N PRO A 130 5.28 5.56 2.64
CA PRO A 130 5.02 6.49 1.54
C PRO A 130 5.93 6.28 0.32
N ARG A 131 7.18 5.84 0.51
CA ARG A 131 8.09 5.50 -0.59
C ARG A 131 7.68 4.23 -1.32
N LEU A 132 7.18 3.22 -0.59
CA LEU A 132 6.62 2.01 -1.20
C LEU A 132 5.41 2.31 -2.08
N LEU A 133 4.52 3.21 -1.64
CA LEU A 133 3.38 3.64 -2.44
C LEU A 133 3.81 4.42 -3.70
N GLU A 134 4.81 5.26 -3.57
CA GLU A 134 5.34 6.01 -4.73
C GLU A 134 5.96 5.07 -5.77
N GLU A 135 6.73 4.07 -5.34
CA GLU A 135 7.31 3.06 -6.23
C GLU A 135 6.21 2.24 -6.92
N ALA A 136 5.17 1.83 -6.19
CA ALA A 136 4.02 1.13 -6.77
C ALA A 136 3.33 1.99 -7.85
N ARG A 137 3.25 3.30 -7.64
CA ARG A 137 2.71 4.24 -8.62
C ARG A 137 3.61 4.34 -9.86
N GLN A 138 4.91 4.45 -9.69
CA GLN A 138 5.87 4.51 -10.80
C GLN A 138 5.84 3.23 -11.64
N ARG A 139 5.58 2.08 -11.02
CA ARG A 139 5.43 0.79 -11.70
C ARG A 139 4.04 0.53 -12.28
N GLY A 140 3.12 1.49 -12.16
CA GLY A 140 1.79 1.43 -12.80
C GLY A 140 0.72 0.65 -12.01
N PHE A 141 0.99 0.26 -10.77
CA PHE A 141 -0.01 -0.38 -9.89
C PHE A 141 -0.99 0.60 -9.26
N LEU A 142 -0.65 1.88 -9.23
CA LEU A 142 -1.47 2.96 -8.70
C LEU A 142 -1.62 4.07 -9.73
N PRO A 143 -2.76 4.79 -9.76
CA PRO A 143 -2.94 5.92 -10.67
C PRO A 143 -1.89 7.00 -10.44
N LYS A 144 -1.48 7.68 -11.51
CA LYS A 144 -0.57 8.82 -11.44
C LYS A 144 -1.22 9.97 -10.65
N LYS A 145 -0.39 10.76 -9.96
CA LYS A 145 -0.88 11.89 -9.14
C LYS A 145 -1.74 12.87 -9.95
N ASP A 146 -1.46 13.05 -11.22
CA ASP A 146 -2.20 13.94 -12.11
C ASP A 146 -3.54 13.35 -12.58
N GLU A 147 -3.67 12.02 -12.60
CA GLU A 147 -4.90 11.33 -12.96
C GLU A 147 -5.93 11.35 -11.82
N ILE A 148 -5.49 11.47 -10.57
CA ILE A 148 -6.37 11.54 -9.39
C ILE A 148 -7.24 12.80 -9.41
N LYS A 149 -6.79 13.91 -9.99
CA LYS A 149 -7.57 15.15 -10.14
C LYS A 149 -8.81 14.99 -11.02
N TRP A 150 -8.90 13.93 -11.81
CA TRP A 150 -9.99 13.67 -12.75
C TRP A 150 -11.07 12.74 -12.20
N LEU A 151 -10.83 12.07 -11.09
CA LEU A 151 -11.73 11.08 -10.50
C LEU A 151 -12.72 11.67 -9.49
N PHE A 152 -12.62 12.95 -9.17
CA PHE A 152 -13.62 13.65 -8.37
C PHE A 152 -14.76 14.15 -9.25
N PHE A 153 -15.52 13.23 -9.85
CA PHE A 153 -16.85 13.55 -10.33
C PHE A 153 -17.82 13.29 -9.19
N ASP A 154 -18.29 14.37 -8.60
CA ASP A 154 -19.47 14.34 -7.76
C ASP A 154 -20.68 13.95 -8.62
N VAL A 155 -21.18 12.75 -8.42
CA VAL A 155 -22.36 12.21 -9.12
C VAL A 155 -23.66 12.92 -8.68
N GLY A 156 -23.57 13.96 -7.86
CA GLY A 156 -24.70 14.67 -7.27
C GLY A 156 -24.81 16.16 -7.61
N SER A 157 -23.81 16.80 -8.22
CA SER A 157 -23.88 18.22 -8.57
C SER A 157 -23.56 18.47 -10.03
N THR A 158 -24.32 19.37 -10.62
CA THR A 158 -24.32 19.76 -12.05
C THR A 158 -23.08 20.58 -12.46
N LEU A 159 -21.98 20.53 -11.72
CA LEU A 159 -20.74 21.22 -12.02
C LEU A 159 -19.69 20.25 -12.57
N VAL A 160 -19.65 20.15 -13.89
CA VAL A 160 -18.55 19.52 -14.62
C VAL A 160 -17.38 20.50 -14.59
N GLN A 161 -16.34 20.23 -13.79
CA GLN A 161 -15.09 20.96 -13.94
C GLN A 161 -14.36 20.46 -15.19
N ILE A 162 -14.31 21.32 -16.20
CA ILE A 162 -13.53 21.08 -17.42
C ILE A 162 -12.05 21.32 -17.10
N PRO A 163 -11.14 20.45 -17.52
CA PRO A 163 -9.69 20.61 -17.34
C PRO A 163 -9.19 21.94 -17.93
N ALA A 164 -8.27 22.59 -17.26
CA ALA A 164 -7.73 23.89 -17.66
C ALA A 164 -7.12 23.92 -19.07
N HIS A 165 -6.68 22.79 -19.61
CA HIS A 165 -6.13 22.71 -20.96
C HIS A 165 -7.19 22.63 -22.09
N LEU A 166 -8.47 22.38 -21.74
CA LEU A 166 -9.57 22.39 -22.71
C LEU A 166 -10.28 23.77 -22.82
N THR A 167 -9.93 24.73 -21.97
CA THR A 167 -10.55 26.05 -21.95
C THR A 167 -9.84 27.08 -22.83
N THR A 168 -8.78 26.72 -23.58
CA THR A 168 -7.98 27.67 -24.35
C THR A 168 -8.38 27.78 -25.84
N HIS A 169 -9.49 27.19 -26.30
CA HIS A 169 -9.89 27.24 -27.69
C HIS A 169 -11.30 27.75 -27.94
N SER A 170 -11.77 28.76 -27.19
CA SER A 170 -13.00 29.44 -27.51
C SER A 170 -12.94 30.93 -27.21
N ALA A 171 -12.00 31.64 -27.84
CA ALA A 171 -12.01 33.09 -27.93
C ALA A 171 -11.17 33.54 -29.12
N LYS A 172 -11.65 33.29 -30.33
CA LYS A 172 -11.31 34.07 -31.53
C LYS A 172 -12.39 33.83 -32.60
N SER A 173 -13.35 34.68 -32.62
CA SER A 173 -14.04 35.15 -33.81
C SER A 173 -14.83 36.40 -33.47
#